data_9d3eedb292beb7513bfe3e35f514b280
#
_entry.id   9d3eedb292beb7513bfe3e35f514b280
#
_cell.length_a   1.000
_cell.length_b   1.000
_cell.length_c   1.000
_cell.angle_alpha   90.00
_cell.angle_beta   90.00
_cell.angle_gamma   90.00
#
_symmetry.space_group_name_H-M   'P 1'
#
loop_
_entity.id
_entity.type
_entity.pdbx_description
1 polymer ?
#
loop_
_entity_poly.entity_id
_entity_poly.type
_entity_poly.pdbx_seq_one_letter_code
_entity_poly.pdbx_strand_id
1 'polypeptide(L)'
;MLGTNDVKERFGANAACIAAGMERLILKAKSVDCWGTKQPNILVVAPPPIGAGFHDAVMGDGCVEKSAGVAGQLRIICERQGVHFLDAKDCEFNKVDFMHLTRKGHAQLAELLAKEVPGLI
;
A
#
# COMPACT_ATOMS: atom_id res chain seq x y z
N MET A 1 -4.72 -1.00 2.92
CA MET A 1 -3.51 -0.20 2.61
C MET A 1 -2.45 -0.49 3.65
N LEU A 2 -1.31 -1.04 3.24
CA LEU A 2 -0.18 -1.44 4.09
C LEU A 2 1.13 -1.22 3.33
N GLY A 3 2.27 -1.20 4.05
CA GLY A 3 3.60 -1.14 3.44
C GLY A 3 4.47 0.00 3.95
N THR A 4 3.89 1.13 4.37
CA THR A 4 4.64 2.31 4.82
C THR A 4 5.58 2.00 6.02
N ASN A 5 5.12 1.22 6.99
CA ASN A 5 5.96 0.87 8.14
C ASN A 5 7.00 -0.21 7.83
N ASP A 6 6.76 -1.00 6.78
CA ASP A 6 7.62 -2.13 6.41
C ASP A 6 8.92 -1.67 5.75
N VAL A 7 8.98 -0.41 5.26
CA VAL A 7 10.19 0.15 4.64
C VAL A 7 11.27 0.55 5.64
N LYS A 8 11.00 0.51 6.95
CA LYS A 8 12.01 0.80 8.00
C LYS A 8 13.26 -0.04 7.77
N GLU A 9 14.42 0.61 7.77
CA GLU A 9 15.68 -0.05 7.44
C GLU A 9 16.01 -1.21 8.35
N ARG A 10 15.61 -1.13 9.61
CA ARG A 10 15.83 -2.20 10.61
C ARG A 10 15.19 -3.55 10.24
N PHE A 11 14.20 -3.57 9.34
CA PHE A 11 13.57 -4.82 8.90
C PHE A 11 14.31 -5.46 7.71
N GLY A 12 15.24 -4.77 7.07
CA GLY A 12 16.02 -5.29 5.96
C GLY A 12 15.19 -5.65 4.71
N ALA A 13 13.89 -5.35 4.71
CA ALA A 13 13.01 -5.68 3.60
C ALA A 13 13.15 -4.66 2.46
N ASN A 14 13.26 -5.14 1.23
CA ASN A 14 13.11 -4.33 0.03
C ASN A 14 11.64 -4.34 -0.45
N ALA A 15 11.33 -3.56 -1.50
CA ALA A 15 9.98 -3.45 -2.03
C ALA A 15 9.39 -4.81 -2.46
N ALA A 16 10.19 -5.70 -3.03
CA ALA A 16 9.74 -7.03 -3.43
C ALA A 16 9.42 -7.92 -2.22
N CYS A 17 10.21 -7.83 -1.13
CA CYS A 17 9.93 -8.54 0.11
C CYS A 17 8.63 -8.06 0.76
N ILE A 18 8.38 -6.74 0.74
CA ILE A 18 7.15 -6.14 1.25
C ILE A 18 5.95 -6.64 0.45
N ALA A 19 6.05 -6.65 -0.87
CA ALA A 19 5.00 -7.16 -1.74
C ALA A 19 4.76 -8.67 -1.54
N ALA A 20 5.80 -9.46 -1.33
CA ALA A 20 5.66 -10.89 -1.01
C ALA A 20 4.92 -11.11 0.33
N GLY A 21 5.14 -10.23 1.31
CA GLY A 21 4.35 -10.20 2.55
C GLY A 21 2.87 -9.93 2.29
N MET A 22 2.56 -8.96 1.44
CA MET A 22 1.19 -8.67 1.01
C MET A 22 0.56 -9.86 0.28
N GLU A 23 1.30 -10.53 -0.60
CA GLU A 23 0.81 -11.73 -1.29
C GLU A 23 0.41 -12.82 -0.30
N ARG A 24 1.19 -13.05 0.74
CA ARG A 24 0.83 -14.01 1.80
C ARG A 24 -0.46 -13.62 2.52
N LEU A 25 -0.69 -12.33 2.76
CA LEU A 25 -1.95 -11.84 3.32
C LEU A 25 -3.13 -12.07 2.38
N ILE A 26 -2.97 -11.82 1.08
CA ILE A 26 -3.98 -12.08 0.06
C ILE A 26 -4.33 -13.57 0.03
N LEU A 27 -3.33 -14.44 -0.04
CA LEU A 27 -3.53 -15.88 -0.03
C LEU A 27 -4.23 -16.36 1.24
N LYS A 28 -3.84 -15.81 2.39
CA LYS A 28 -4.52 -16.11 3.66
C LYS A 28 -5.96 -15.64 3.65
N ALA A 29 -6.24 -14.41 3.19
CA ALA A 29 -7.60 -13.89 3.08
C ALA A 29 -8.47 -14.77 2.18
N LYS A 30 -7.93 -15.22 1.03
CA LYS A 30 -8.63 -16.13 0.12
C LYS A 30 -8.92 -17.51 0.72
N SER A 31 -8.08 -17.97 1.65
CA SER A 31 -8.20 -19.29 2.27
C SER A 31 -9.18 -19.39 3.44
N VAL A 32 -9.67 -18.26 3.95
CA VAL A 32 -10.61 -18.27 5.08
C VAL A 32 -12.06 -18.35 4.59
N ASP A 33 -12.89 -19.07 5.33
CA ASP A 33 -14.32 -19.22 5.04
C ASP A 33 -15.12 -18.02 5.55
N CYS A 34 -15.00 -16.88 4.85
CA CYS A 34 -15.73 -15.65 5.18
C CYS A 34 -16.42 -15.02 3.97
N TRP A 35 -16.32 -15.63 2.80
CA TRP A 35 -16.84 -15.08 1.54
C TRP A 35 -18.22 -15.60 1.17
N GLY A 36 -18.73 -16.58 1.93
CA GLY A 36 -19.98 -17.26 1.64
C GLY A 36 -19.92 -17.97 0.28
N THR A 37 -20.91 -17.74 -0.57
CA THR A 37 -20.96 -18.31 -1.93
C THR A 37 -20.22 -17.46 -2.98
N LYS A 38 -19.68 -16.30 -2.60
CA LYS A 38 -18.98 -15.38 -3.50
C LYS A 38 -17.49 -15.68 -3.57
N GLN A 39 -16.88 -15.33 -4.68
CA GLN A 39 -15.42 -15.33 -4.79
C GLN A 39 -14.84 -14.21 -3.93
N PRO A 40 -13.62 -14.40 -3.38
CA PRO A 40 -12.92 -13.34 -2.65
C PRO A 40 -12.76 -12.08 -3.49
N ASN A 41 -13.27 -10.95 -2.99
CA ASN A 41 -13.18 -9.65 -3.64
C ASN A 41 -12.28 -8.73 -2.80
N ILE A 42 -11.05 -8.54 -3.23
CA ILE A 42 -9.98 -7.88 -2.47
C ILE A 42 -9.43 -6.72 -3.26
N LEU A 43 -9.38 -5.54 -2.65
CA LEU A 43 -8.70 -4.35 -3.17
C LEU A 43 -7.44 -4.07 -2.34
N VAL A 44 -6.29 -4.09 -2.99
CA VAL A 44 -5.01 -3.66 -2.41
C VAL A 44 -4.78 -2.20 -2.76
N VAL A 45 -4.56 -1.37 -1.75
CA VAL A 45 -4.23 0.05 -1.92
C VAL A 45 -2.76 0.25 -1.58
N ALA A 46 -1.97 0.67 -2.56
CA ALA A 46 -0.59 1.09 -2.32
C ALA A 46 -0.58 2.47 -1.64
N PRO A 47 0.14 2.64 -0.52
CA PRO A 47 0.28 3.94 0.13
C PRO A 47 1.10 4.90 -0.74
N PRO A 48 0.97 6.22 -0.56
CA PRO A 48 1.91 7.18 -1.12
C PRO A 48 3.35 6.83 -0.73
N PRO A 49 4.32 7.03 -1.61
CA PRO A 49 5.73 6.90 -1.23
C PRO A 49 6.11 7.96 -0.19
N ILE A 50 7.09 7.64 0.63
CA ILE A 50 7.66 8.59 1.60
C ILE A 50 8.34 9.73 0.84
N GLY A 51 8.05 10.96 1.20
CA GLY A 51 8.56 12.15 0.52
C GLY A 51 10.07 12.34 0.69
N ALA A 52 10.71 12.93 -0.32
CA ALA A 52 12.16 13.12 -0.35
C ALA A 52 12.74 13.99 0.81
N GLY A 53 11.89 14.77 1.48
CA GLY A 53 12.30 15.55 2.67
C GLY A 53 12.28 14.73 3.98
N PHE A 54 11.93 13.45 3.93
CA PHE A 54 11.92 12.59 5.10
C PHE A 54 13.34 12.40 5.67
N HIS A 55 13.45 12.55 6.98
CA HIS A 55 14.66 12.24 7.73
C HIS A 55 14.28 11.76 9.14
N ASP A 56 14.65 10.54 9.46
CA ASP A 56 14.37 9.93 10.77
C ASP A 56 15.42 8.87 11.09
N ALA A 57 16.14 9.07 12.18
CA ALA A 57 17.23 8.16 12.58
C ALA A 57 16.76 6.76 13.01
N VAL A 58 15.48 6.62 13.40
CA VAL A 58 14.89 5.33 13.84
C VAL A 58 14.40 4.51 12.66
N MET A 59 13.81 5.16 11.67
CA MET A 59 13.34 4.51 10.45
C MET A 59 14.45 4.29 9.44
N GLY A 60 15.40 5.20 9.36
CA GLY A 60 16.48 5.24 8.38
C GLY A 60 16.08 5.96 7.07
N ASP A 61 17.00 6.71 6.48
CA ASP A 61 16.73 7.54 5.29
C ASP A 61 16.47 6.70 4.03
N GLY A 62 16.95 5.46 3.97
CA GLY A 62 16.66 4.51 2.89
C GLY A 62 15.18 4.16 2.71
N CYS A 63 14.32 4.56 3.67
CA CYS A 63 12.87 4.42 3.55
C CYS A 63 12.30 5.12 2.31
N VAL A 64 12.87 6.27 1.92
CA VAL A 64 12.41 7.05 0.76
C VAL A 64 12.51 6.22 -0.51
N GLU A 65 13.69 5.69 -0.80
CA GLU A 65 13.92 4.88 -2.00
C GLU A 65 13.11 3.59 -1.99
N LYS A 66 13.08 2.88 -0.85
CA LYS A 66 12.32 1.63 -0.72
C LYS A 66 10.84 1.85 -0.96
N SER A 67 10.25 2.91 -0.38
CA SER A 67 8.82 3.20 -0.52
C SER A 67 8.42 3.50 -1.96
N ALA A 68 9.29 4.14 -2.73
CA ALA A 68 9.04 4.45 -4.14
C ALA A 68 8.84 3.18 -5.00
N GLY A 69 9.46 2.06 -4.63
CA GLY A 69 9.32 0.78 -5.35
C GLY A 69 8.11 -0.05 -4.96
N VAL A 70 7.46 0.24 -3.83
CA VAL A 70 6.41 -0.62 -3.25
C VAL A 70 5.19 -0.75 -4.15
N ALA A 71 4.67 0.35 -4.68
CA ALA A 71 3.46 0.34 -5.52
C ALA A 71 3.63 -0.53 -6.77
N GLY A 72 4.78 -0.45 -7.46
CA GLY A 72 5.08 -1.27 -8.62
C GLY A 72 5.10 -2.77 -8.31
N GLN A 73 5.70 -3.16 -7.19
CA GLN A 73 5.75 -4.55 -6.76
C GLN A 73 4.37 -5.06 -6.31
N LEU A 74 3.57 -4.24 -5.63
CA LEU A 74 2.20 -4.58 -5.25
C LEU A 74 1.31 -4.78 -6.48
N ARG A 75 1.45 -3.96 -7.52
CA ARG A 75 0.71 -4.11 -8.77
C ARG A 75 0.96 -5.49 -9.41
N ILE A 76 2.22 -5.90 -9.52
CA ILE A 76 2.61 -7.21 -10.07
C ILE A 76 1.96 -8.36 -9.28
N ILE A 77 1.97 -8.27 -7.95
CA ILE A 77 1.34 -9.26 -7.07
C ILE A 77 -0.19 -9.28 -7.28
N CYS A 78 -0.83 -8.13 -7.36
CA CYS A 78 -2.27 -8.04 -7.57
C CYS A 78 -2.70 -8.67 -8.90
N GLU A 79 -1.97 -8.38 -9.98
CA GLU A 79 -2.19 -8.98 -11.30
C GLU A 79 -2.06 -10.51 -11.24
N ARG A 80 -0.96 -11.01 -10.64
CA ARG A 80 -0.71 -12.45 -10.49
C ARG A 80 -1.79 -13.14 -9.66
N GLN A 81 -2.27 -12.49 -8.61
CA GLN A 81 -3.29 -13.03 -7.71
C GLN A 81 -4.73 -12.77 -8.16
N GLY A 82 -4.94 -12.03 -9.25
CA GLY A 82 -6.28 -11.70 -9.72
C GLY A 82 -7.08 -10.92 -8.68
N VAL A 83 -6.45 -9.94 -8.02
CA VAL A 83 -7.09 -9.02 -7.08
C VAL A 83 -6.94 -7.57 -7.56
N HIS A 84 -7.81 -6.70 -7.08
CA HIS A 84 -7.85 -5.30 -7.51
C HIS A 84 -6.70 -4.50 -6.88
N PHE A 85 -6.25 -3.47 -7.61
CA PHE A 85 -5.15 -2.61 -7.21
C PHE A 85 -5.51 -1.14 -7.37
N LEU A 86 -5.22 -0.32 -6.35
CA LEU A 86 -5.33 1.14 -6.36
C LEU A 86 -4.03 1.76 -5.90
N ASP A 87 -3.51 2.72 -6.64
CA ASP A 87 -2.32 3.50 -6.28
C ASP A 87 -2.74 4.84 -5.67
N ALA A 88 -2.42 5.05 -4.40
CA ALA A 88 -2.71 6.30 -3.69
C ALA A 88 -1.54 7.31 -3.76
N LYS A 89 -0.61 7.16 -4.70
CA LYS A 89 0.63 7.98 -4.81
C LYS A 89 0.39 9.49 -4.84
N ASP A 90 -0.74 9.95 -5.38
CA ASP A 90 -1.06 11.38 -5.53
C ASP A 90 -1.82 11.94 -4.31
N CYS A 91 -2.10 11.13 -3.29
CA CYS A 91 -2.68 11.61 -2.04
C CYS A 91 -1.66 12.43 -1.25
N GLU A 92 -2.07 13.63 -0.85
CA GLU A 92 -1.19 14.57 -0.16
C GLU A 92 -0.76 14.05 1.22
N PHE A 93 0.55 14.00 1.45
CA PHE A 93 1.14 13.77 2.77
C PHE A 93 1.65 15.08 3.39
N ASN A 94 1.80 15.12 4.71
CA ASN A 94 2.27 16.30 5.41
C ASN A 94 3.77 16.53 5.19
N LYS A 95 4.21 17.78 5.33
CA LYS A 95 5.60 18.19 5.17
C LYS A 95 6.37 18.26 6.51
N VAL A 96 5.82 17.68 7.57
CA VAL A 96 6.50 17.55 8.87
C VAL A 96 7.26 16.22 8.92
N ASP A 97 6.56 15.13 8.64
CA ASP A 97 7.15 13.79 8.61
C ASP A 97 7.21 13.17 7.20
N PHE A 98 6.72 13.86 6.19
CA PHE A 98 6.75 13.44 4.78
C PHE A 98 6.16 12.04 4.50
N MET A 99 5.26 11.57 5.36
CA MET A 99 4.74 10.20 5.32
C MET A 99 3.24 10.13 5.55
N HIS A 100 2.75 10.73 6.63
CA HIS A 100 1.33 10.64 6.98
C HIS A 100 0.48 11.57 6.13
N LEU A 101 -0.70 11.09 5.72
CA LEU A 101 -1.64 11.86 4.93
C LEU A 101 -2.10 13.10 5.69
N THR A 102 -2.23 14.21 4.99
CA THR A 102 -2.94 15.40 5.49
C THR A 102 -4.45 15.14 5.51
N ARG A 103 -5.22 16.07 6.10
CA ARG A 103 -6.69 16.05 5.98
C ARG A 103 -7.13 16.03 4.52
N LYS A 104 -6.46 16.79 3.65
CA LYS A 104 -6.71 16.78 2.20
C LYS A 104 -6.35 15.45 1.58
N GLY A 105 -5.21 14.86 1.95
CA GLY A 105 -4.80 13.53 1.48
C GLY A 105 -5.81 12.44 1.84
N HIS A 106 -6.39 12.49 3.04
CA HIS A 106 -7.49 11.59 3.43
C HIS A 106 -8.75 11.79 2.57
N ALA A 107 -9.12 13.04 2.25
CA ALA A 107 -10.24 13.32 1.35
C ALA A 107 -9.97 12.79 -0.06
N GLN A 108 -8.76 12.99 -0.59
CA GLN A 108 -8.34 12.47 -1.89
C GLN A 108 -8.39 10.93 -1.93
N LEU A 109 -7.92 10.26 -0.88
CA LEU A 109 -8.03 8.79 -0.79
C LEU A 109 -9.48 8.33 -0.75
N ALA A 110 -10.34 9.03 -0.01
CA ALA A 110 -11.77 8.72 0.03
C ALA A 110 -12.43 8.87 -1.33
N GLU A 111 -12.09 9.92 -2.10
CA GLU A 111 -12.59 10.14 -3.45
C GLU A 111 -12.13 9.04 -4.42
N LEU A 112 -10.86 8.61 -4.33
CA LEU A 112 -10.35 7.49 -5.13
C LEU A 112 -11.13 6.21 -4.83
N LEU A 113 -11.32 5.89 -3.55
CA LEU A 113 -12.08 4.70 -3.15
C LEU A 113 -13.55 4.79 -3.57
N ALA A 114 -14.17 5.96 -3.46
CA ALA A 114 -15.56 6.16 -3.87
C ALA A 114 -15.77 5.96 -5.38
N LYS A 115 -14.74 6.17 -6.20
CA LYS A 115 -14.78 5.89 -7.64
C LYS A 115 -14.56 4.42 -7.96
N GLU A 116 -13.63 3.78 -7.26
CA GLU A 116 -13.22 2.40 -7.57
C GLU A 116 -14.18 1.35 -6.99
N VAL A 117 -14.54 1.47 -5.72
CA VAL A 117 -15.29 0.43 -5.00
C VAL A 117 -16.64 0.08 -5.64
N PRO A 118 -17.45 1.05 -6.14
CA PRO A 118 -18.73 0.70 -6.78
C PRO A 118 -18.59 -0.20 -8.01
N GLY A 119 -17.47 -0.14 -8.71
CA GLY A 119 -17.18 -0.99 -9.87
C GLY A 119 -16.69 -2.40 -9.50
N LEU A 120 -16.42 -2.64 -8.22
CA LEU A 120 -15.89 -3.91 -7.73
C LEU A 120 -16.93 -4.79 -7.04
N ILE A 121 -18.12 -4.28 -6.77
CA ILE A 121 -19.19 -4.95 -6.01
C ILE A 121 -20.43 -5.19 -6.85
#